data_485cc68db8fc6cdf0a791dc05b0644f8
#
_entry.id   485cc68db8fc6cdf0a791dc05b0644f8
#
_cell.length_a   1.000
_cell.length_b   1.000
_cell.length_c   1.000
_cell.angle_alpha   90.00
_cell.angle_beta   90.00
_cell.angle_gamma   90.00
#
_symmetry.space_group_name_H-M   'P 1'
#
loop_
_entity.id
_entity.type
_entity.pdbx_description
1 polymer ?
#
loop_
_entity_poly.entity_id
_entity_poly.type
_entity_poly.pdbx_seq_one_letter_code
_entity_poly.pdbx_strand_id
1 'polypeptide(L)'
;MTGSLEGLQRIEASFGKNQLEGDVYVIANDEQLSMILMSEFGTTLAELFYDGEEVDFESALFPKKFRAEYVVADFQFALYDAEILQKKLAEIGVDFEILTEKKESELIETRKLSQKGKLIAKITKISGKNAENGGDELKSIRYENFLRGYSYELTEVSE
;
A
#
# COMPACT_ATOMS: atom_id res chain seq x y z
N MET A 1 6.50 -12.65 -0.87
CA MET A 1 6.09 -11.43 -0.14
C MET A 1 6.69 -11.47 1.27
N THR A 2 7.45 -10.47 1.64
CA THR A 2 8.09 -10.43 2.97
C THR A 2 7.20 -9.85 4.06
N GLY A 3 6.05 -9.36 3.68
CA GLY A 3 5.09 -8.86 4.63
C GLY A 3 3.70 -9.32 4.29
N SER A 4 2.86 -9.35 5.27
CA SER A 4 1.44 -9.58 5.06
C SER A 4 0.66 -8.53 5.84
N LEU A 5 -0.52 -8.21 5.36
CA LEU A 5 -1.39 -7.26 6.01
C LEU A 5 -2.80 -7.84 6.00
N GLU A 6 -3.39 -7.93 7.17
CA GLU A 6 -4.76 -8.42 7.30
C GLU A 6 -5.47 -7.65 8.41
N GLY A 7 -6.64 -7.17 8.10
CA GLY A 7 -7.48 -6.51 9.08
C GLY A 7 -8.09 -5.21 8.60
N LEU A 8 -8.75 -4.55 9.52
CA LEU A 8 -9.41 -3.26 9.27
C LEU A 8 -8.40 -2.13 9.40
N GLN A 9 -8.34 -1.29 8.37
CA GLN A 9 -7.45 -0.14 8.31
C GLN A 9 -8.26 1.12 8.06
N ARG A 10 -7.75 2.23 8.55
CA ARG A 10 -8.26 3.55 8.19
C ARG A 10 -7.51 4.00 6.95
N ILE A 11 -8.22 4.45 5.91
CA ILE A 11 -7.59 4.95 4.70
C ILE A 11 -7.87 6.44 4.52
N GLU A 12 -6.80 7.17 4.19
CA GLU A 12 -6.90 8.56 3.74
C GLU A 12 -6.19 8.62 2.40
N ALA A 13 -6.89 9.09 1.38
CA ALA A 13 -6.37 9.11 0.02
C ALA A 13 -6.61 10.46 -0.65
N SER A 14 -5.70 10.80 -1.55
CA SER A 14 -5.78 12.03 -2.34
C SER A 14 -5.53 11.70 -3.80
N PHE A 15 -6.47 12.08 -4.67
CA PHE A 15 -6.38 11.87 -6.12
C PHE A 15 -6.62 13.22 -6.79
N GLY A 16 -5.53 13.93 -7.16
CA GLY A 16 -5.64 15.28 -7.69
C GLY A 16 -6.28 16.21 -6.66
N LYS A 17 -7.47 16.72 -6.96
CA LYS A 17 -8.22 17.61 -6.06
C LYS A 17 -9.20 16.87 -5.16
N ASN A 18 -9.38 15.56 -5.38
CA ASN A 18 -10.34 14.77 -4.63
C ASN A 18 -9.66 14.11 -3.44
N GLN A 19 -10.37 14.08 -2.32
CA GLN A 19 -9.92 13.42 -1.10
C GLN A 19 -10.94 12.38 -0.67
N LEU A 20 -10.44 11.28 -0.12
CA LEU A 20 -11.25 10.17 0.33
C LEU A 20 -10.79 9.74 1.71
N GLU A 21 -11.75 9.53 2.60
CA GLU A 21 -11.51 8.93 3.91
C GLU A 21 -12.50 7.80 4.10
N GLY A 22 -12.06 6.74 4.74
CA GLY A 22 -12.94 5.62 5.02
C GLY A 22 -12.24 4.51 5.75
N ASP A 23 -12.93 3.39 5.84
CA ASP A 23 -12.37 2.17 6.40
C ASP A 23 -12.19 1.16 5.29
N VAL A 24 -11.08 0.44 5.32
CA VAL A 24 -10.82 -0.61 4.33
C VAL A 24 -10.42 -1.88 5.06
N TYR A 25 -11.07 -2.97 4.70
CA TYR A 25 -10.65 -4.29 5.16
C TYR A 25 -9.71 -4.87 4.12
N VAL A 26 -8.48 -5.19 4.55
CA VAL A 26 -7.42 -5.63 3.64
C VAL A 26 -6.97 -7.03 4.02
N ILE A 27 -6.84 -7.88 3.01
CA ILE A 27 -6.11 -9.15 3.12
C ILE A 27 -5.07 -9.13 2.01
N ALA A 28 -3.80 -9.03 2.39
CA ALA A 28 -2.69 -9.02 1.44
C ALA A 28 -1.64 -10.04 1.88
N ASN A 29 -1.38 -11.02 1.05
CA ASN A 29 -0.39 -12.07 1.30
C ASN A 29 0.19 -12.56 -0.02
N ASP A 30 0.95 -13.66 0.01
CA ASP A 30 1.60 -14.20 -1.19
C ASP A 30 0.62 -14.71 -2.25
N GLU A 31 -0.61 -15.01 -1.86
CA GLU A 31 -1.60 -15.62 -2.74
C GLU A 31 -2.63 -14.64 -3.29
N GLN A 32 -2.95 -13.59 -2.52
CA GLN A 32 -4.05 -12.72 -2.88
C GLN A 32 -3.91 -11.31 -2.33
N LEU A 33 -4.64 -10.40 -2.95
CA LEU A 33 -4.94 -9.08 -2.39
C LEU A 33 -6.46 -8.90 -2.45
N SER A 34 -7.06 -8.61 -1.32
CA SER A 34 -8.49 -8.34 -1.22
C SER A 34 -8.67 -7.05 -0.43
N MET A 35 -9.47 -6.13 -0.96
CA MET A 35 -9.74 -4.86 -0.31
C MET A 35 -11.23 -4.53 -0.44
N ILE A 36 -11.84 -4.19 0.68
CA ILE A 36 -13.23 -3.72 0.71
C ILE A 36 -13.23 -2.35 1.37
N LEU A 37 -13.53 -1.33 0.58
CA LEU A 37 -13.58 0.04 1.05
C LEU A 37 -15.01 0.38 1.46
N MET A 38 -15.16 0.89 2.67
CA MET A 38 -16.46 1.21 3.26
C MET A 38 -16.50 2.66 3.72
N SER A 39 -17.70 3.25 3.66
CA SER A 39 -17.96 4.55 4.25
C SER A 39 -18.04 4.42 5.77
N GLU A 40 -18.07 5.56 6.46
CA GLU A 40 -18.25 5.60 7.91
C GLU A 40 -19.55 4.92 8.37
N PHE A 41 -20.51 4.82 7.48
CA PHE A 41 -21.82 4.21 7.77
C PHE A 41 -21.90 2.74 7.38
N GLY A 42 -20.77 2.14 6.98
CA GLY A 42 -20.69 0.73 6.62
C GLY A 42 -21.16 0.40 5.20
N THR A 43 -21.39 1.42 4.37
CA THR A 43 -21.74 1.21 2.97
C THR A 43 -20.49 0.85 2.17
N THR A 44 -20.55 -0.22 1.39
CA THR A 44 -19.44 -0.61 0.53
C THR A 44 -19.31 0.39 -0.63
N LEU A 45 -18.13 1.01 -0.73
CA LEU A 45 -17.82 2.00 -1.78
C LEU A 45 -17.03 1.40 -2.93
N ALA A 46 -16.20 0.41 -2.66
CA ALA A 46 -15.38 -0.26 -3.67
C ALA A 46 -14.93 -1.62 -3.17
N GLU A 47 -14.76 -2.54 -4.10
CA GLU A 47 -14.21 -3.87 -3.81
C GLU A 47 -13.16 -4.20 -4.85
N LEU A 48 -12.01 -4.69 -4.38
CA LEU A 48 -10.90 -5.14 -5.24
C LEU A 48 -10.49 -6.53 -4.82
N PHE A 49 -10.33 -7.41 -5.78
CA PHE A 49 -9.82 -8.76 -5.54
C PHE A 49 -8.79 -9.12 -6.61
N TYR A 50 -7.64 -9.61 -6.17
CA TYR A 50 -6.56 -10.05 -7.04
C TYR A 50 -6.10 -11.44 -6.58
N ASP A 51 -6.10 -12.42 -7.47
CA ASP A 51 -5.78 -13.80 -7.17
C ASP A 51 -4.35 -14.21 -7.57
N GLY A 52 -3.54 -13.27 -8.01
CA GLY A 52 -2.20 -13.52 -8.54
C GLY A 52 -2.12 -13.42 -10.06
N GLU A 53 -3.25 -13.42 -10.73
CA GLU A 53 -3.32 -13.33 -12.19
C GLU A 53 -4.31 -12.27 -12.66
N GLU A 54 -5.52 -12.29 -12.13
CA GLU A 54 -6.60 -11.41 -12.57
C GLU A 54 -7.03 -10.46 -11.45
N VAL A 55 -7.44 -9.25 -11.86
CA VAL A 55 -7.94 -8.22 -10.95
C VAL A 55 -9.43 -8.02 -11.24
N ASP A 56 -10.25 -8.21 -10.21
CA ASP A 56 -11.66 -7.85 -10.23
C ASP A 56 -11.86 -6.59 -9.41
N PHE A 57 -12.54 -5.61 -9.98
CA PHE A 57 -12.76 -4.34 -9.31
C PHE A 57 -14.16 -3.82 -9.58
N GLU A 58 -14.89 -3.50 -8.51
CA GLU A 58 -16.21 -2.89 -8.59
C GLU A 58 -16.22 -1.66 -7.71
N SER A 59 -16.73 -0.56 -8.24
CA SER A 59 -16.83 0.70 -7.51
C SER A 59 -17.92 1.60 -8.08
N ALA A 60 -18.69 2.20 -7.18
CA ALA A 60 -19.61 3.27 -7.51
C ALA A 60 -18.95 4.65 -7.37
N LEU A 61 -17.78 4.70 -6.74
CA LEU A 61 -17.11 5.95 -6.36
C LEU A 61 -16.02 6.39 -7.32
N PHE A 62 -15.22 5.44 -7.82
CA PHE A 62 -14.06 5.76 -8.64
C PHE A 62 -14.44 5.94 -10.11
N PRO A 63 -13.78 6.88 -10.83
CA PRO A 63 -14.06 7.06 -12.24
C PRO A 63 -13.61 5.85 -13.06
N LYS A 64 -14.18 5.72 -14.26
CA LYS A 64 -13.85 4.62 -15.17
C LYS A 64 -12.37 4.59 -15.58
N LYS A 65 -11.69 5.73 -15.47
CA LYS A 65 -10.26 5.84 -15.76
C LYS A 65 -9.38 5.25 -14.68
N PHE A 66 -9.94 5.00 -13.50
CA PHE A 66 -9.18 4.41 -12.39
C PHE A 66 -8.82 2.96 -12.72
N ARG A 67 -7.57 2.62 -12.55
CA ARG A 67 -7.07 1.28 -12.81
C ARG A 67 -6.68 0.58 -11.52
N ALA A 68 -7.44 -0.43 -11.17
CA ALA A 68 -7.19 -1.21 -9.97
C ALA A 68 -5.83 -1.91 -9.99
N GLU A 69 -5.30 -2.19 -11.18
CA GLU A 69 -3.97 -2.79 -11.36
C GLU A 69 -2.87 -1.94 -10.73
N TYR A 70 -3.05 -0.63 -10.69
CA TYR A 70 -2.08 0.25 -10.04
C TYR A 70 -2.05 0.04 -8.53
N VAL A 71 -3.22 -0.18 -7.92
CA VAL A 71 -3.30 -0.47 -6.49
C VAL A 71 -2.63 -1.78 -6.16
N VAL A 72 -2.82 -2.80 -7.00
CA VAL A 72 -2.15 -4.10 -6.84
C VAL A 72 -0.63 -3.91 -6.88
N ALA A 73 -0.14 -3.16 -7.88
CA ALA A 73 1.30 -2.89 -8.01
C ALA A 73 1.83 -2.12 -6.78
N ASP A 74 1.06 -1.15 -6.29
CA ASP A 74 1.45 -0.38 -5.10
C ASP A 74 1.69 -1.29 -3.89
N PHE A 75 0.81 -2.24 -3.66
CA PHE A 75 0.96 -3.20 -2.57
C PHE A 75 2.14 -4.14 -2.78
N GLN A 76 2.39 -4.54 -4.03
CA GLN A 76 3.54 -5.36 -4.36
C GLN A 76 4.85 -4.60 -4.08
N PHE A 77 4.93 -3.33 -4.47
CA PHE A 77 6.10 -2.50 -4.19
C PHE A 77 6.31 -2.30 -2.69
N ALA A 78 5.23 -2.24 -1.93
CA ALA A 78 5.31 -2.03 -0.48
C ALA A 78 5.70 -3.31 0.28
N LEU A 79 5.21 -4.46 -0.14
CA LEU A 79 5.28 -5.69 0.66
C LEU A 79 6.20 -6.79 0.12
N TYR A 80 6.56 -6.75 -1.16
CA TYR A 80 7.43 -7.76 -1.73
C TYR A 80 8.87 -7.63 -1.23
N ASP A 81 9.62 -8.72 -1.31
CA ASP A 81 11.02 -8.77 -0.93
C ASP A 81 11.82 -7.71 -1.69
N ALA A 82 12.59 -6.90 -0.93
CA ALA A 82 13.33 -5.78 -1.50
C ALA A 82 14.37 -6.20 -2.54
N GLU A 83 15.07 -7.30 -2.29
CA GLU A 83 16.09 -7.79 -3.23
C GLU A 83 15.49 -8.25 -4.54
N ILE A 84 14.36 -8.94 -4.47
CA ILE A 84 13.64 -9.42 -5.64
C ILE A 84 13.11 -8.23 -6.45
N LEU A 85 12.51 -7.25 -5.78
CA LEU A 85 12.00 -6.04 -6.43
C LEU A 85 13.13 -5.25 -7.08
N GLN A 86 14.25 -5.10 -6.39
CA GLN A 86 15.39 -4.35 -6.93
C GLN A 86 15.89 -4.94 -8.23
N LYS A 87 15.99 -6.27 -8.30
CA LYS A 87 16.43 -6.96 -9.52
C LYS A 87 15.43 -6.83 -10.65
N LYS A 88 14.16 -7.07 -10.36
CA LYS A 88 13.11 -7.00 -11.38
C LYS A 88 12.92 -5.59 -11.93
N LEU A 89 12.96 -4.59 -11.06
CA LEU A 89 12.80 -3.21 -11.47
C LEU A 89 14.01 -2.71 -12.27
N ALA A 90 15.21 -3.16 -11.91
CA ALA A 90 16.42 -2.80 -12.66
C ALA A 90 16.33 -3.28 -14.12
N GLU A 91 15.72 -4.44 -14.35
CA GLU A 91 15.53 -4.98 -15.71
C GLU A 91 14.69 -4.06 -16.60
N ILE A 92 13.80 -3.27 -16.03
CA ILE A 92 12.95 -2.34 -16.77
C ILE A 92 13.39 -0.88 -16.61
N GLY A 93 14.60 -0.66 -16.08
CA GLY A 93 15.16 0.68 -15.97
C GLY A 93 14.66 1.50 -14.80
N VAL A 94 14.14 0.86 -13.78
CA VAL A 94 13.67 1.53 -12.56
C VAL A 94 14.64 1.24 -11.42
N ASP A 95 15.13 2.31 -10.78
CA ASP A 95 16.00 2.21 -9.62
C ASP A 95 15.16 2.07 -8.37
N PHE A 96 15.53 1.14 -7.52
CA PHE A 96 14.86 0.87 -6.26
C PHE A 96 15.83 1.04 -5.11
N GLU A 97 15.48 1.91 -4.18
CA GLU A 97 16.29 2.23 -3.03
C GLU A 97 15.50 1.99 -1.75
N ILE A 98 16.15 1.39 -0.75
CA ILE A 98 15.50 1.11 0.52
C ILE A 98 16.34 1.69 1.65
N LEU A 99 15.69 2.41 2.56
CA LEU A 99 16.31 2.98 3.75
C LEU A 99 15.53 2.51 4.97
N THR A 100 16.25 2.12 5.99
CA THR A 100 15.64 1.66 7.24
C THR A 100 16.17 2.51 8.39
N GLU A 101 15.28 3.01 9.22
CA GLU A 101 15.59 3.86 10.33
C GLU A 101 14.86 3.35 11.57
N LYS A 102 15.56 3.32 12.70
CA LYS A 102 14.95 2.91 13.96
C LYS A 102 14.85 4.12 14.88
N LYS A 103 13.61 4.46 15.27
CA LYS A 103 13.33 5.54 16.21
C LYS A 103 12.56 5.00 17.39
N GLU A 104 13.14 5.08 18.59
CA GLU A 104 12.51 4.59 19.82
C GLU A 104 12.07 3.14 19.65
N SER A 105 10.78 2.86 19.67
CA SER A 105 10.23 1.53 19.52
C SER A 105 9.71 1.26 18.11
N GLU A 106 9.93 2.19 17.18
CA GLU A 106 9.40 2.08 15.82
C GLU A 106 10.51 1.85 14.79
N LEU A 107 10.19 1.05 13.77
CA LEU A 107 11.03 0.83 12.61
C LEU A 107 10.38 1.51 11.41
N ILE A 108 11.14 2.40 10.76
CA ILE A 108 10.65 3.13 9.59
C ILE A 108 11.41 2.64 8.38
N GLU A 109 10.69 2.05 7.43
CA GLU A 109 11.27 1.60 6.17
C GLU A 109 10.75 2.50 5.05
N THR A 110 11.67 3.09 4.29
CA THR A 110 11.33 3.93 3.15
C THR A 110 11.84 3.27 1.89
N ARG A 111 10.95 3.07 0.92
CA ARG A 111 11.28 2.54 -0.40
C ARG A 111 11.05 3.63 -1.44
N LYS A 112 12.04 3.85 -2.30
CA LYS A 112 11.95 4.86 -3.35
C LYS A 112 12.16 4.22 -4.70
N LEU A 113 11.26 4.53 -5.63
CA LEU A 113 11.37 4.10 -7.01
C LEU A 113 11.66 5.32 -7.87
N SER A 114 12.73 5.24 -8.67
CA SER A 114 13.15 6.34 -9.54
C SER A 114 13.43 5.82 -10.94
N GLN A 115 13.20 6.68 -11.93
CA GLN A 115 13.50 6.36 -13.32
C GLN A 115 14.18 7.57 -13.96
N LYS A 116 15.33 7.34 -14.56
CA LYS A 116 16.17 8.40 -15.17
C LYS A 116 16.45 9.55 -14.21
N GLY A 117 16.73 9.20 -12.95
CA GLY A 117 17.04 10.17 -11.90
C GLY A 117 15.84 10.89 -11.31
N LYS A 118 14.64 10.58 -11.75
CA LYS A 118 13.41 11.20 -11.26
C LYS A 118 12.65 10.25 -10.34
N LEU A 119 12.30 10.74 -9.15
CA LEU A 119 11.52 9.97 -8.19
C LEU A 119 10.08 9.82 -8.69
N ILE A 120 9.63 8.58 -8.87
CA ILE A 120 8.28 8.29 -9.37
C ILE A 120 7.35 7.76 -8.29
N ALA A 121 7.88 7.13 -7.25
CA ALA A 121 7.06 6.64 -6.13
C ALA A 121 7.87 6.57 -4.85
N LYS A 122 7.20 6.74 -3.73
CA LYS A 122 7.79 6.63 -2.41
C LYS A 122 6.81 5.90 -1.49
N ILE A 123 7.32 4.91 -0.76
CA ILE A 123 6.53 4.11 0.17
C ILE A 123 7.19 4.19 1.53
N THR A 124 6.41 4.57 2.55
CA THR A 124 6.90 4.65 3.92
C THR A 124 6.09 3.67 4.76
N LYS A 125 6.79 2.71 5.37
CA LYS A 125 6.16 1.73 6.26
C LYS A 125 6.66 1.96 7.67
N ILE A 126 5.73 2.06 8.61
CA ILE A 126 6.05 2.21 10.02
C ILE A 126 5.58 0.96 10.76
N SER A 127 6.51 0.29 11.43
CA SER A 127 6.23 -0.89 12.23
C SER A 127 6.56 -0.60 13.67
N GLY A 128 5.81 -1.20 14.58
CA GLY A 128 6.05 -1.08 16.01
C GLY A 128 5.87 -2.42 16.67
N LYS A 129 6.09 -2.47 17.98
CA LYS A 129 5.91 -3.72 18.71
C LYS A 129 4.44 -3.92 19.04
N ASN A 130 3.99 -5.16 18.84
CA ASN A 130 2.66 -5.57 19.22
C ASN A 130 2.60 -5.66 20.75
N ALA A 131 1.59 -5.02 21.35
CA ALA A 131 1.42 -4.99 22.80
C ALA A 131 1.16 -6.37 23.41
N GLU A 132 0.62 -7.30 22.63
CA GLU A 132 0.28 -8.64 23.11
C GLU A 132 1.45 -9.60 23.11
N ASN A 133 2.25 -9.63 22.05
CA ASN A 133 3.31 -10.61 21.87
C ASN A 133 4.72 -10.04 21.77
N GLY A 134 4.87 -8.71 21.77
CA GLY A 134 6.18 -8.06 21.67
C GLY A 134 6.85 -8.16 20.29
N GLY A 135 6.18 -8.79 19.32
CA GLY A 135 6.69 -8.88 17.95
C GLY A 135 6.45 -7.61 17.15
N ASP A 136 7.11 -7.53 16.01
CA ASP A 136 6.94 -6.39 15.10
C ASP A 136 5.60 -6.46 14.39
N GLU A 137 4.90 -5.33 14.33
CA GLU A 137 3.61 -5.21 13.69
C GLU A 137 3.60 -3.97 12.80
N LEU A 138 3.12 -4.12 11.58
CA LEU A 138 2.98 -3.01 10.64
C LEU A 138 1.86 -2.09 11.11
N LYS A 139 2.18 -0.83 11.40
CA LYS A 139 1.25 0.17 11.92
C LYS A 139 0.67 1.06 10.84
N SER A 140 1.47 1.45 9.86
CA SER A 140 0.99 2.28 8.77
C SER A 140 1.81 2.07 7.50
N ILE A 141 1.14 2.32 6.37
CA ILE A 141 1.76 2.35 5.04
C ILE A 141 1.31 3.64 4.38
N ARG A 142 2.28 4.47 3.97
CA ARG A 142 1.99 5.65 3.17
C ARG A 142 2.57 5.44 1.79
N TYR A 143 1.72 5.57 0.78
CA TYR A 143 2.11 5.43 -0.61
C TYR A 143 1.92 6.75 -1.34
N GLU A 144 2.97 7.20 -2.04
CA GLU A 144 2.94 8.43 -2.83
C GLU A 144 3.38 8.11 -4.25
N ASN A 145 2.53 8.38 -5.21
CA ASN A 145 2.84 8.20 -6.63
C ASN A 145 2.98 9.57 -7.28
N PHE A 146 4.21 9.96 -7.59
CA PHE A 146 4.51 11.26 -8.17
C PHE A 146 4.32 11.29 -9.69
N LEU A 147 4.34 10.11 -10.31
CA LEU A 147 4.13 9.99 -11.74
C LEU A 147 2.67 10.23 -12.12
N ARG A 148 1.74 9.73 -11.30
CA ARG A 148 0.31 9.79 -11.56
C ARG A 148 -0.44 10.76 -10.66
N GLY A 149 0.23 11.32 -9.65
CA GLY A 149 -0.33 12.36 -8.80
C GLY A 149 -1.36 11.89 -7.78
N TYR A 150 -1.15 10.73 -7.18
CA TYR A 150 -2.02 10.30 -6.10
C TYR A 150 -1.21 9.81 -4.90
N SER A 151 -1.87 9.79 -3.75
CA SER A 151 -1.27 9.26 -2.53
C SER A 151 -2.35 8.68 -1.63
N TYR A 152 -1.98 7.74 -0.79
CA TYR A 152 -2.86 7.26 0.26
C TYR A 152 -2.07 6.74 1.45
N GLU A 153 -2.73 6.72 2.60
CA GLU A 153 -2.17 6.20 3.83
C GLU A 153 -3.15 5.24 4.47
N LEU A 154 -2.63 4.07 4.83
CA LEU A 154 -3.37 3.07 5.58
C LEU A 154 -2.83 3.06 7.00
N THR A 155 -3.72 3.16 7.97
CA THR A 155 -3.34 3.16 9.39
C THR A 155 -4.14 2.09 10.10
N GLU A 156 -3.47 1.34 10.96
CA GLU A 156 -4.13 0.33 11.77
C GLU A 156 -5.21 0.96 12.63
N VAL A 157 -6.39 0.33 12.66
CA VAL A 157 -7.46 0.77 13.54
C VAL A 157 -7.21 0.18 14.93
N SER A 158 -7.00 1.04 15.90
CA SER A 158 -6.82 0.60 17.28
C SER A 158 -8.19 0.46 17.95
N GLU A 159 -8.43 -0.71 18.51
CA GLU A 159 -9.64 -0.97 19.27
C GLU A 159 -9.54 -0.40 20.69
#